data_c5f02e8d1bcb4315b7caaa739383a7a0
#
_entry.id   c5f02e8d1bcb4315b7caaa739383a7a0
#
_cell.length_a   1.000
_cell.length_b   1.000
_cell.length_c   1.000
_cell.angle_alpha   90.00
_cell.angle_beta   90.00
_cell.angle_gamma   90.00
#
_symmetry.space_group_name_H-M   'P 1'
#
loop_
_entity.id
_entity.type
_entity.pdbx_description
1 polymer ?
#
loop_
_entity_poly.entity_id
_entity_poly.type
_entity_poly.pdbx_seq_one_letter_code
_entity_poly.pdbx_strand_id
1 'polypeptide(L)'
;VALVGGGMNPQPGEISLAHNGVLFADELPEFNKSTLEMLRQPLEDRKITISRAKYTIEYPCSFMFVASMNPCPCGYYNDPTHHCVCTPGQIQRYMNKISGPLLDRIDIQIEITPVPFKDISRAAPGESSDVIRERVIKARHIQEERFRECKGVHCNAQMSERMIHQYAEPGEDGIEMLRMAMERLNLSARAYNRILKVARTIADLEASERVLPQHLAEAISYRNLDRSDWACLLYTSPSP
;
A
#
# COMPACT_ATOMS: atom_id res chain seq x y z
N VAL A 1 6.83 -22.59 1.62
CA VAL A 1 5.94 -23.35 2.52
C VAL A 1 5.56 -22.54 3.75
N ALA A 2 6.50 -21.87 4.44
CA ALA A 2 6.18 -21.11 5.65
C ALA A 2 5.13 -20.01 5.41
N LEU A 3 5.27 -19.20 4.35
CA LEU A 3 4.40 -18.04 4.13
C LEU A 3 2.97 -18.43 3.71
N VAL A 4 2.82 -19.36 2.77
CA VAL A 4 1.51 -19.74 2.19
C VAL A 4 0.90 -20.96 2.89
N GLY A 5 1.73 -21.74 3.55
CA GLY A 5 1.34 -23.03 4.11
C GLY A 5 1.54 -24.19 3.13
N GLY A 6 1.05 -25.36 3.50
CA GLY A 6 1.17 -26.60 2.70
C GLY A 6 1.61 -27.81 3.53
N GLY A 7 2.29 -28.74 2.88
CA GLY A 7 2.69 -30.02 3.47
C GLY A 7 1.83 -31.19 2.98
N MET A 8 2.11 -32.39 3.46
CA MET A 8 1.29 -33.59 3.17
C MET A 8 -0.11 -33.46 3.79
N ASN A 9 -0.17 -32.96 5.03
CA ASN A 9 -1.38 -32.47 5.66
C ASN A 9 -1.31 -30.93 5.58
N PRO A 10 -2.11 -30.27 4.73
CA PRO A 10 -2.03 -28.85 4.54
C PRO A 10 -2.27 -28.11 5.86
N GLN A 11 -1.25 -27.31 6.23
CA GLN A 11 -1.30 -26.41 7.36
C GLN A 11 -1.38 -24.97 6.84
N PRO A 12 -2.08 -24.05 7.55
CA PRO A 12 -2.06 -22.64 7.22
C PRO A 12 -0.64 -22.07 7.35
N GLY A 13 -0.28 -21.15 6.46
CA GLY A 13 0.97 -20.38 6.58
C GLY A 13 0.75 -19.04 7.25
N GLU A 14 1.84 -18.25 7.40
CA GLU A 14 1.85 -16.94 8.06
C GLU A 14 0.80 -15.98 7.50
N ILE A 15 0.53 -16.01 6.19
CA ILE A 15 -0.51 -15.20 5.55
C ILE A 15 -1.90 -15.52 6.11
N SER A 16 -2.21 -16.81 6.32
CA SER A 16 -3.50 -17.23 6.88
C SER A 16 -3.58 -16.98 8.38
N LEU A 17 -2.47 -17.13 9.10
CA LEU A 17 -2.38 -16.84 10.53
C LEU A 17 -2.53 -15.34 10.82
N ALA A 18 -2.16 -14.47 9.88
CA ALA A 18 -2.37 -13.02 9.96
C ALA A 18 -3.82 -12.59 9.71
N HIS A 19 -4.77 -13.52 9.48
CA HIS A 19 -6.18 -13.20 9.22
C HIS A 19 -6.77 -12.29 10.31
N ASN A 20 -7.39 -11.19 9.91
CA ASN A 20 -7.91 -10.11 10.76
C ASN A 20 -6.85 -9.38 11.61
N GLY A 21 -5.58 -9.54 11.26
CA GLY A 21 -4.43 -8.91 11.90
C GLY A 21 -3.56 -8.16 10.91
N VAL A 22 -2.27 -8.10 11.22
CA VAL A 22 -1.23 -7.42 10.42
C VAL A 22 -0.17 -8.44 10.02
N LEU A 23 0.17 -8.48 8.73
CA LEU A 23 1.35 -9.16 8.21
C LEU A 23 2.43 -8.10 7.96
N PHE A 24 3.46 -8.09 8.79
CA PHE A 24 4.61 -7.20 8.64
C PHE A 24 5.75 -7.92 7.91
N ALA A 25 6.22 -7.36 6.82
CA ALA A 25 7.35 -7.85 6.04
C ALA A 25 8.48 -6.82 6.07
N ASP A 26 9.47 -7.05 6.91
CA ASP A 26 10.67 -6.22 6.96
C ASP A 26 11.63 -6.60 5.83
N GLU A 27 12.37 -5.61 5.30
CA GLU A 27 13.33 -5.81 4.22
C GLU A 27 12.71 -6.54 3.00
N LEU A 28 11.55 -6.07 2.54
CA LEU A 28 10.75 -6.72 1.49
C LEU A 28 11.57 -7.21 0.27
N PRO A 29 12.58 -6.49 -0.27
CA PRO A 29 13.38 -6.96 -1.40
C PRO A 29 14.32 -8.13 -1.08
N GLU A 30 14.50 -8.49 0.19
CA GLU A 30 15.33 -9.64 0.56
C GLU A 30 14.58 -10.98 0.46
N PHE A 31 13.25 -10.93 0.36
CA PHE A 31 12.47 -12.12 0.05
C PHE A 31 12.72 -12.59 -1.39
N ASN A 32 12.67 -13.91 -1.60
CA ASN A 32 12.75 -14.47 -2.94
C ASN A 32 11.58 -13.98 -3.81
N LYS A 33 11.85 -13.67 -5.08
CA LYS A 33 10.84 -13.16 -6.01
C LYS A 33 9.61 -14.07 -6.09
N SER A 34 9.78 -15.39 -6.09
CA SER A 34 8.66 -16.35 -6.08
C SER A 34 7.79 -16.21 -4.82
N THR A 35 8.41 -15.92 -3.67
CA THR A 35 7.70 -15.70 -2.40
C THR A 35 6.88 -14.41 -2.45
N LEU A 36 7.45 -13.34 -3.00
CA LEU A 36 6.73 -12.07 -3.19
C LEU A 36 5.54 -12.20 -4.15
N GLU A 37 5.71 -12.93 -5.24
CA GLU A 37 4.63 -13.19 -6.19
C GLU A 37 3.44 -13.96 -5.57
N MET A 38 3.70 -14.82 -4.57
CA MET A 38 2.63 -15.52 -3.86
C MET A 38 1.73 -14.60 -3.01
N LEU A 39 2.18 -13.39 -2.65
CA LEU A 39 1.35 -12.39 -1.95
C LEU A 39 0.25 -11.79 -2.83
N ARG A 40 0.38 -11.86 -4.16
CA ARG A 40 -0.52 -11.17 -5.09
C ARG A 40 -1.97 -11.62 -4.98
N GLN A 41 -2.19 -12.93 -4.91
CA GLN A 41 -3.54 -13.50 -4.81
C GLN A 41 -4.16 -13.21 -3.44
N PRO A 42 -3.50 -13.48 -2.30
CA PRO A 42 -4.03 -13.15 -0.98
C PRO A 42 -4.42 -11.68 -0.80
N LEU A 43 -3.63 -10.76 -1.31
CA LEU A 43 -3.91 -9.32 -1.24
C LEU A 43 -5.15 -8.90 -2.07
N GLU A 44 -5.50 -9.66 -3.10
CA GLU A 44 -6.68 -9.41 -3.94
C GLU A 44 -7.91 -10.16 -3.43
N ASP A 45 -7.79 -11.50 -3.31
CA ASP A 45 -8.90 -12.42 -3.07
C ASP A 45 -9.22 -12.61 -1.58
N ARG A 46 -8.29 -12.20 -0.68
CA ARG A 46 -8.38 -12.39 0.78
C ARG A 46 -8.57 -13.83 1.20
N LYS A 47 -8.11 -14.75 0.38
CA LYS A 47 -8.08 -16.18 0.62
C LYS A 47 -6.88 -16.82 -0.07
N ILE A 48 -6.43 -17.95 0.48
CA ILE A 48 -5.40 -18.79 -0.09
C ILE A 48 -6.00 -20.15 -0.37
N THR A 49 -5.79 -20.63 -1.59
CA THR A 49 -6.20 -21.98 -2.00
C THR A 49 -4.98 -22.89 -2.09
N ILE A 50 -4.95 -23.95 -1.29
CA ILE A 50 -3.93 -25.00 -1.33
C ILE A 50 -4.53 -26.22 -1.99
N SER A 51 -4.13 -26.52 -3.24
CA SER A 51 -4.56 -27.69 -3.98
C SER A 51 -3.54 -28.82 -3.87
N ARG A 52 -4.01 -30.04 -3.62
CA ARG A 52 -3.26 -31.29 -3.60
C ARG A 52 -4.07 -32.36 -4.36
N ALA A 53 -3.41 -33.46 -4.71
CA ALA A 53 -4.05 -34.52 -5.49
C ALA A 53 -5.36 -35.07 -4.89
N LYS A 54 -5.51 -35.02 -3.56
CA LYS A 54 -6.68 -35.58 -2.84
C LYS A 54 -7.69 -34.54 -2.38
N TYR A 55 -7.32 -33.25 -2.25
CA TYR A 55 -8.18 -32.20 -1.73
C TYR A 55 -7.70 -30.80 -2.09
N THR A 56 -8.63 -29.87 -2.06
CA THR A 56 -8.40 -28.44 -2.16
C THR A 56 -8.94 -27.79 -0.91
N ILE A 57 -8.11 -27.03 -0.21
CA ILE A 57 -8.48 -26.32 1.02
C ILE A 57 -8.31 -24.82 0.79
N GLU A 58 -9.31 -24.04 1.20
CA GLU A 58 -9.23 -22.58 1.22
C GLU A 58 -9.06 -22.10 2.66
N TYR A 59 -8.08 -21.24 2.88
CA TYR A 59 -7.87 -20.52 4.13
C TYR A 59 -8.19 -19.03 3.95
N PRO A 60 -8.94 -18.41 4.89
CA PRO A 60 -9.15 -16.98 4.86
C PRO A 60 -7.83 -16.25 5.17
N CYS A 61 -7.61 -15.09 4.54
CA CYS A 61 -6.42 -14.28 4.73
C CYS A 61 -6.68 -12.78 4.50
N SER A 62 -7.71 -12.26 5.17
CA SER A 62 -7.97 -10.81 5.20
C SER A 62 -7.06 -10.18 6.26
N PHE A 63 -5.99 -9.51 5.85
CA PHE A 63 -5.00 -8.91 6.74
C PHE A 63 -4.59 -7.52 6.23
N MET A 64 -4.03 -6.70 7.12
CA MET A 64 -3.30 -5.51 6.73
C MET A 64 -1.87 -5.90 6.38
N PHE A 65 -1.44 -5.59 5.17
CA PHE A 65 -0.06 -5.80 4.75
C PHE A 65 0.77 -4.55 5.02
N VAL A 66 1.82 -4.67 5.81
CA VAL A 66 2.79 -3.61 6.07
C VAL A 66 4.16 -4.12 5.69
N ALA A 67 4.90 -3.35 4.91
CA ALA A 67 6.24 -3.74 4.51
C ALA A 67 7.19 -2.55 4.64
N SER A 68 8.45 -2.85 4.97
CA SER A 68 9.54 -1.89 4.93
C SER A 68 10.58 -2.30 3.90
N MET A 69 11.32 -1.32 3.37
CA MET A 69 12.45 -1.57 2.49
C MET A 69 13.42 -0.40 2.51
N ASN A 70 14.69 -0.69 2.28
CA ASN A 70 15.68 0.33 2.01
C ASN A 70 15.57 0.85 0.57
N PRO A 71 16.02 2.08 0.28
CA PRO A 71 15.97 2.63 -1.08
C PRO A 71 17.00 1.98 -2.04
N CYS A 72 18.01 1.28 -1.51
CA CYS A 72 19.03 0.55 -2.27
C CYS A 72 19.75 -0.46 -1.37
N PRO A 73 20.61 -1.34 -1.92
CA PRO A 73 21.35 -2.33 -1.11
C PRO A 73 22.21 -1.75 0.00
N CYS A 74 22.79 -0.56 -0.16
CA CYS A 74 23.58 0.09 0.91
C CYS A 74 22.74 0.95 1.87
N GLY A 75 21.47 1.22 1.54
CA GLY A 75 20.55 2.03 2.35
C GLY A 75 20.64 3.54 2.18
N TYR A 76 21.66 4.07 1.47
CA TYR A 76 21.97 5.50 1.43
C TYR A 76 21.55 6.21 0.14
N TYR A 77 20.73 5.59 -0.70
CA TYR A 77 20.23 6.24 -1.90
C TYR A 77 19.31 7.40 -1.50
N ASN A 78 19.53 8.60 -2.03
CA ASN A 78 18.86 9.84 -1.65
C ASN A 78 19.11 10.31 -0.20
N ASP A 79 20.07 9.75 0.52
CA ASP A 79 20.44 10.25 1.84
C ASP A 79 21.24 11.55 1.70
N PRO A 80 20.82 12.68 2.33
CA PRO A 80 21.51 13.95 2.24
C PRO A 80 22.86 13.98 2.99
N THR A 81 23.09 13.02 3.88
CA THR A 81 24.27 12.99 4.77
C THR A 81 25.28 11.90 4.43
N HIS A 82 24.87 10.84 3.75
CA HIS A 82 25.72 9.72 3.39
C HIS A 82 25.73 9.49 1.88
N HIS A 83 26.92 9.21 1.36
CA HIS A 83 27.09 8.93 -0.06
C HIS A 83 26.68 7.48 -0.40
N CYS A 84 25.75 7.31 -1.33
CA CYS A 84 25.38 6.00 -1.85
C CYS A 84 26.49 5.44 -2.73
N VAL A 85 26.97 4.23 -2.43
CA VAL A 85 28.01 3.53 -3.19
C VAL A 85 27.46 2.57 -4.25
N CYS A 86 26.14 2.43 -4.35
CA CYS A 86 25.51 1.55 -5.31
C CYS A 86 25.53 2.12 -6.72
N THR A 87 25.83 1.29 -7.70
CA THR A 87 25.67 1.68 -9.11
C THR A 87 24.18 1.74 -9.49
N PRO A 88 23.78 2.55 -10.50
CA PRO A 88 22.39 2.61 -10.95
C PRO A 88 21.80 1.22 -11.28
N GLY A 89 22.60 0.34 -11.90
CA GLY A 89 22.18 -1.02 -12.22
C GLY A 89 21.99 -1.93 -10.99
N GLN A 90 22.69 -1.65 -9.87
CA GLN A 90 22.46 -2.35 -8.61
C GLN A 90 21.15 -1.89 -7.95
N ILE A 91 20.91 -0.59 -7.93
CA ILE A 91 19.67 0.01 -7.41
C ILE A 91 18.48 -0.55 -8.18
N GLN A 92 18.54 -0.50 -9.51
CA GLN A 92 17.45 -1.00 -10.34
C GLN A 92 17.19 -2.49 -10.16
N ARG A 93 18.23 -3.32 -10.07
CA ARG A 93 18.06 -4.76 -9.79
C ARG A 93 17.45 -5.03 -8.43
N TYR A 94 17.79 -4.24 -7.42
CA TYR A 94 17.24 -4.32 -6.08
C TYR A 94 15.75 -3.97 -6.07
N MET A 95 15.37 -2.85 -6.68
CA MET A 95 13.99 -2.41 -6.79
C MET A 95 13.13 -3.37 -7.63
N ASN A 96 13.67 -3.90 -8.72
CA ASN A 96 12.97 -4.85 -9.61
C ASN A 96 12.71 -6.23 -8.97
N LYS A 97 13.20 -6.49 -7.76
CA LYS A 97 12.78 -7.67 -6.98
C LYS A 97 11.29 -7.60 -6.65
N ILE A 98 10.75 -6.38 -6.44
CA ILE A 98 9.33 -6.15 -6.23
C ILE A 98 8.70 -5.87 -7.59
N SER A 99 7.77 -6.73 -8.01
CA SER A 99 7.13 -6.56 -9.31
C SER A 99 6.10 -5.41 -9.29
N GLY A 100 5.94 -4.75 -10.45
CA GLY A 100 4.89 -3.74 -10.64
C GLY A 100 3.50 -4.24 -10.22
N PRO A 101 3.07 -5.46 -10.65
CA PRO A 101 1.80 -6.04 -10.21
C PRO A 101 1.66 -6.26 -8.69
N LEU A 102 2.76 -6.43 -7.95
CA LEU A 102 2.70 -6.47 -6.48
C LEU A 102 2.57 -5.05 -5.90
N LEU A 103 3.36 -4.09 -6.40
CA LEU A 103 3.26 -2.67 -6.01
C LEU A 103 1.85 -2.11 -6.27
N ASP A 104 1.24 -2.45 -7.40
CA ASP A 104 -0.14 -2.08 -7.72
C ASP A 104 -1.15 -2.51 -6.63
N ARG A 105 -0.82 -3.53 -5.83
CA ARG A 105 -1.67 -4.06 -4.76
C ARG A 105 -1.43 -3.42 -3.41
N ILE A 106 -0.39 -2.62 -3.27
CA ILE A 106 -0.09 -1.84 -2.07
C ILE A 106 -0.79 -0.49 -2.22
N ASP A 107 -1.69 -0.15 -1.31
CA ASP A 107 -2.53 1.04 -1.42
C ASP A 107 -1.77 2.33 -1.13
N ILE A 108 -0.85 2.31 -0.17
CA ILE A 108 -0.10 3.47 0.32
C ILE A 108 1.39 3.17 0.26
N GLN A 109 2.14 4.07 -0.36
CA GLN A 109 3.60 3.99 -0.51
C GLN A 109 4.19 5.31 -0.01
N ILE A 110 5.10 5.22 0.97
CA ILE A 110 5.66 6.40 1.65
C ILE A 110 7.19 6.31 1.61
N GLU A 111 7.83 7.37 1.16
CA GLU A 111 9.28 7.55 1.29
C GLU A 111 9.58 8.27 2.60
N ILE A 112 10.40 7.67 3.45
CA ILE A 112 10.83 8.24 4.72
C ILE A 112 12.26 8.74 4.55
N THR A 113 12.45 10.06 4.73
CA THR A 113 13.78 10.67 4.71
C THR A 113 14.43 10.60 6.09
N PRO A 114 15.77 10.43 6.17
CA PRO A 114 16.47 10.47 7.44
C PRO A 114 16.22 11.78 8.19
N VAL A 115 15.96 11.67 9.49
CA VAL A 115 15.76 12.82 10.36
C VAL A 115 17.09 13.27 10.94
N PRO A 116 17.50 14.54 10.78
CA PRO A 116 18.75 15.05 11.37
C PRO A 116 18.77 14.89 12.90
N PHE A 117 19.93 14.56 13.45
CA PHE A 117 20.08 14.33 14.90
C PHE A 117 19.58 15.53 15.75
N LYS A 118 19.75 16.76 15.25
CA LYS A 118 19.26 17.97 15.92
C LYS A 118 17.73 17.95 16.08
N ASP A 119 17.02 17.42 15.11
CA ASP A 119 15.55 17.37 15.14
C ASP A 119 15.07 16.22 16.03
N ILE A 120 15.79 15.10 16.05
CA ILE A 120 15.50 13.99 16.97
C ILE A 120 15.68 14.44 18.44
N SER A 121 16.79 15.15 18.72
CA SER A 121 17.12 15.58 20.10
C SER A 121 16.23 16.69 20.65
N ARG A 122 15.53 17.44 19.77
CA ARG A 122 14.64 18.55 20.10
C ARG A 122 13.17 18.29 19.75
N ALA A 123 12.85 17.09 19.27
CA ALA A 123 11.49 16.73 18.87
C ALA A 123 10.53 16.92 20.05
N ALA A 124 9.54 17.78 19.88
CA ALA A 124 8.39 17.81 20.75
C ALA A 124 7.66 16.46 20.63
N PRO A 125 7.00 15.97 21.70
CA PRO A 125 6.18 14.77 21.61
C PRO A 125 5.18 14.94 20.46
N GLY A 126 5.16 13.96 19.56
CA GLY A 126 4.16 13.92 18.50
C GLY A 126 2.75 13.66 19.05
N GLU A 127 1.79 13.55 18.15
CA GLU A 127 0.41 13.18 18.50
C GLU A 127 0.39 11.80 19.19
N SER A 128 -0.34 11.69 20.31
CA SER A 128 -0.40 10.42 21.04
C SER A 128 -1.19 9.36 20.29
N SER A 129 -0.85 8.09 20.50
CA SER A 129 -1.58 6.96 19.89
C SER A 129 -3.06 6.94 20.26
N ASP A 130 -3.44 7.49 21.41
CA ASP A 130 -4.85 7.53 21.82
C ASP A 130 -5.65 8.53 20.99
N VAL A 131 -5.09 9.71 20.70
CA VAL A 131 -5.72 10.70 19.81
C VAL A 131 -5.87 10.15 18.39
N ILE A 132 -4.81 9.49 17.87
CA ILE A 132 -4.87 8.83 16.57
C ILE A 132 -5.95 7.75 16.57
N ARG A 133 -6.01 6.93 17.62
CA ARG A 133 -7.02 5.85 17.77
C ARG A 133 -8.44 6.40 17.74
N GLU A 134 -8.73 7.47 18.46
CA GLU A 134 -10.05 8.09 18.45
C GLU A 134 -10.47 8.56 17.05
N ARG A 135 -9.56 9.18 16.31
CA ARG A 135 -9.79 9.61 14.92
C ARG A 135 -10.10 8.42 14.01
N VAL A 136 -9.32 7.32 14.15
CA VAL A 136 -9.55 6.10 13.39
C VAL A 136 -10.88 5.44 13.75
N ILE A 137 -11.26 5.39 15.02
CA ILE A 137 -12.54 4.83 15.48
C ILE A 137 -13.71 5.61 14.86
N LYS A 138 -13.66 6.95 14.84
CA LYS A 138 -14.69 7.78 14.20
C LYS A 138 -14.86 7.44 12.72
N ALA A 139 -13.75 7.36 11.97
CA ALA A 139 -13.79 6.98 10.57
C ALA A 139 -14.34 5.55 10.36
N ARG A 140 -14.01 4.61 11.25
CA ARG A 140 -14.52 3.23 11.21
C ARG A 140 -16.03 3.19 11.44
N HIS A 141 -16.56 3.96 12.37
CA HIS A 141 -18.01 4.05 12.57
C HIS A 141 -18.76 4.58 11.35
N ILE A 142 -18.20 5.59 10.65
CA ILE A 142 -18.78 6.07 9.37
C ILE A 142 -18.83 4.94 8.34
N GLN A 143 -17.78 4.11 8.25
CA GLN A 143 -17.75 2.99 7.33
C GLN A 143 -18.71 1.86 7.74
N GLU A 144 -18.81 1.55 9.02
CA GLU A 144 -19.76 0.57 9.56
C GLU A 144 -21.21 0.97 9.24
N GLU A 145 -21.57 2.23 9.42
CA GLU A 145 -22.89 2.75 9.04
C GLU A 145 -23.13 2.63 7.52
N ARG A 146 -22.13 3.06 6.71
CA ARG A 146 -22.19 3.00 5.24
C ARG A 146 -22.45 1.59 4.72
N PHE A 147 -21.83 0.58 5.35
CA PHE A 147 -21.86 -0.80 4.88
C PHE A 147 -22.76 -1.71 5.74
N ARG A 148 -23.59 -1.14 6.61
CA ARG A 148 -24.47 -1.92 7.53
C ARG A 148 -25.27 -3.01 6.81
N GLU A 149 -25.78 -2.72 5.61
CA GLU A 149 -26.59 -3.66 4.82
C GLU A 149 -25.77 -4.47 3.81
N CYS A 150 -24.47 -4.26 3.75
CA CYS A 150 -23.59 -4.88 2.77
C CYS A 150 -22.91 -6.12 3.36
N LYS A 151 -23.39 -7.32 3.01
CA LYS A 151 -22.80 -8.57 3.49
C LYS A 151 -21.33 -8.70 3.11
N GLY A 152 -20.46 -8.92 4.11
CA GLY A 152 -19.04 -9.17 3.92
C GLY A 152 -18.20 -7.93 3.56
N VAL A 153 -18.76 -6.72 3.65
CA VAL A 153 -18.05 -5.45 3.47
C VAL A 153 -18.08 -4.68 4.78
N HIS A 154 -16.91 -4.38 5.34
CA HIS A 154 -16.76 -3.74 6.65
C HIS A 154 -15.91 -2.45 6.58
N CYS A 155 -15.27 -2.19 5.45
CA CYS A 155 -14.43 -1.01 5.27
C CYS A 155 -14.28 -0.65 3.79
N ASN A 156 -13.83 0.58 3.51
CA ASN A 156 -13.65 1.08 2.14
C ASN A 156 -12.72 0.20 1.29
N ALA A 157 -11.68 -0.42 1.90
CA ALA A 157 -10.78 -1.32 1.19
C ALA A 157 -11.52 -2.53 0.56
N GLN A 158 -12.69 -2.88 1.07
CA GLN A 158 -13.50 -4.02 0.62
C GLN A 158 -14.54 -3.65 -0.44
N MET A 159 -14.69 -2.37 -0.78
CA MET A 159 -15.64 -1.93 -1.79
C MET A 159 -15.42 -2.63 -3.13
N SER A 160 -16.50 -3.10 -3.73
CA SER A 160 -16.54 -3.51 -5.13
C SER A 160 -16.47 -2.27 -6.05
N GLU A 161 -16.24 -2.47 -7.33
CA GLU A 161 -16.22 -1.39 -8.32
C GLU A 161 -17.54 -0.59 -8.33
N ARG A 162 -18.68 -1.27 -8.26
CA ARG A 162 -20.00 -0.61 -8.14
C ARG A 162 -20.09 0.26 -6.89
N MET A 163 -19.55 -0.19 -5.76
CA MET A 163 -19.57 0.57 -4.50
C MET A 163 -18.61 1.77 -4.56
N ILE A 164 -17.50 1.65 -5.27
CA ILE A 164 -16.59 2.79 -5.49
C ILE A 164 -17.33 3.91 -6.23
N HIS A 165 -18.03 3.59 -7.31
CA HIS A 165 -18.87 4.56 -8.03
C HIS A 165 -19.96 5.18 -7.15
N GLN A 166 -20.53 4.42 -6.23
CA GLN A 166 -21.60 4.91 -5.35
C GLN A 166 -21.09 5.81 -4.21
N TYR A 167 -19.95 5.48 -3.60
CA TYR A 167 -19.49 6.08 -2.34
C TYR A 167 -18.21 6.91 -2.44
N ALA A 168 -17.45 6.74 -3.51
CA ALA A 168 -16.13 7.36 -3.68
C ALA A 168 -16.00 8.15 -5.00
N GLU A 169 -17.13 8.39 -5.70
CA GLU A 169 -17.10 9.16 -6.94
C GLU A 169 -16.74 10.61 -6.64
N PRO A 170 -15.66 11.14 -7.24
CA PRO A 170 -15.30 12.55 -7.11
C PRO A 170 -16.14 13.39 -8.06
N GLY A 171 -16.31 14.68 -7.76
CA GLY A 171 -16.91 15.63 -8.70
C GLY A 171 -16.06 15.81 -9.96
N GLU A 172 -16.56 16.64 -10.91
CA GLU A 172 -15.91 16.88 -12.20
C GLU A 172 -14.45 17.31 -12.07
N ASP A 173 -14.13 18.22 -11.14
CA ASP A 173 -12.75 18.66 -10.88
C ASP A 173 -11.85 17.49 -10.40
N GLY A 174 -12.40 16.59 -9.59
CA GLY A 174 -11.71 15.42 -9.11
C GLY A 174 -11.44 14.39 -10.21
N ILE A 175 -12.38 14.20 -11.13
CA ILE A 175 -12.23 13.33 -12.30
C ILE A 175 -11.11 13.86 -13.20
N GLU A 176 -11.06 15.17 -13.46
CA GLU A 176 -10.01 15.77 -14.28
C GLU A 176 -8.64 15.66 -13.61
N MET A 177 -8.55 15.86 -12.29
CA MET A 177 -7.32 15.66 -11.52
C MET A 177 -6.84 14.21 -11.64
N LEU A 178 -7.73 13.22 -11.50
CA LEU A 178 -7.40 11.82 -11.65
C LEU A 178 -6.93 11.48 -13.06
N ARG A 179 -7.59 12.02 -14.09
CA ARG A 179 -7.19 11.84 -15.48
C ARG A 179 -5.74 12.30 -15.70
N MET A 180 -5.42 13.53 -15.27
CA MET A 180 -4.07 14.08 -15.37
C MET A 180 -3.03 13.25 -14.58
N ALA A 181 -3.40 12.78 -13.39
CA ALA A 181 -2.51 11.94 -12.58
C ALA A 181 -2.25 10.57 -13.25
N MET A 182 -3.29 9.94 -13.79
CA MET A 182 -3.21 8.66 -14.51
C MET A 182 -2.26 8.76 -15.71
N GLU A 183 -2.40 9.83 -16.51
CA GLU A 183 -1.57 10.07 -17.69
C GLU A 183 -0.12 10.38 -17.29
N ARG A 184 0.08 11.30 -16.32
CA ARG A 184 1.41 11.75 -15.90
C ARG A 184 2.22 10.66 -15.19
N LEU A 185 1.57 9.84 -14.37
CA LEU A 185 2.21 8.81 -13.55
C LEU A 185 2.12 7.42 -14.20
N ASN A 186 1.52 7.32 -15.40
CA ASN A 186 1.29 6.06 -16.12
C ASN A 186 0.66 4.98 -15.21
N LEU A 187 -0.40 5.37 -14.48
CA LEU A 187 -1.06 4.49 -13.51
C LEU A 187 -2.01 3.50 -14.18
N SER A 188 -2.12 2.32 -13.60
CA SER A 188 -3.03 1.29 -14.07
C SER A 188 -4.49 1.57 -13.67
N ALA A 189 -5.46 0.93 -14.33
CA ALA A 189 -6.88 0.98 -13.92
C ALA A 189 -7.08 0.45 -12.48
N ARG A 190 -6.22 -0.47 -12.01
CA ARG A 190 -6.24 -0.91 -10.60
C ARG A 190 -5.84 0.20 -9.65
N ALA A 191 -4.80 0.98 -10.01
CA ALA A 191 -4.38 2.13 -9.23
C ALA A 191 -5.50 3.17 -9.10
N TYR A 192 -6.28 3.42 -10.15
CA TYR A 192 -7.46 4.29 -10.12
C TYR A 192 -8.44 3.89 -9.00
N ASN A 193 -8.87 2.64 -8.98
CA ASN A 193 -9.81 2.16 -7.97
C ASN A 193 -9.23 2.24 -6.55
N ARG A 194 -7.93 2.02 -6.39
CA ARG A 194 -7.24 2.13 -5.09
C ARG A 194 -7.15 3.56 -4.61
N ILE A 195 -6.79 4.49 -5.48
CA ILE A 195 -6.79 5.93 -5.18
C ILE A 195 -8.16 6.37 -4.66
N LEU A 196 -9.24 5.96 -5.31
CA LEU A 196 -10.60 6.30 -4.86
C LEU A 196 -10.94 5.71 -3.49
N LYS A 197 -10.53 4.47 -3.19
CA LYS A 197 -10.73 3.86 -1.87
C LYS A 197 -9.95 4.59 -0.78
N VAL A 198 -8.71 4.99 -1.07
CA VAL A 198 -7.87 5.77 -0.14
C VAL A 198 -8.45 7.16 0.05
N ALA A 199 -8.81 7.87 -1.03
CA ALA A 199 -9.43 9.20 -0.98
C ALA A 199 -10.74 9.19 -0.17
N ARG A 200 -11.59 8.15 -0.33
CA ARG A 200 -12.79 7.97 0.51
C ARG A 200 -12.43 7.79 1.98
N THR A 201 -11.36 7.06 2.27
CA THR A 201 -10.92 6.84 3.66
C THR A 201 -10.36 8.12 4.27
N ILE A 202 -9.61 8.93 3.52
CA ILE A 202 -9.15 10.26 3.96
C ILE A 202 -10.35 11.16 4.23
N ALA A 203 -11.35 11.18 3.35
CA ALA A 203 -12.57 11.94 3.55
C ALA A 203 -13.35 11.47 4.79
N ASP A 204 -13.38 10.17 5.11
CA ASP A 204 -14.00 9.64 6.33
C ASP A 204 -13.23 10.08 7.58
N LEU A 205 -11.89 10.17 7.52
CA LEU A 205 -11.07 10.71 8.62
C LEU A 205 -11.33 12.20 8.90
N GLU A 206 -11.70 12.96 7.88
CA GLU A 206 -12.12 14.36 7.97
C GLU A 206 -13.64 14.52 8.23
N ALA A 207 -14.39 13.42 8.37
CA ALA A 207 -15.85 13.39 8.46
C ALA A 207 -16.55 14.10 7.29
N SER A 208 -15.94 14.10 6.10
CA SER A 208 -16.50 14.69 4.89
C SER A 208 -17.47 13.73 4.21
N GLU A 209 -18.65 14.20 3.84
CA GLU A 209 -19.65 13.38 3.13
C GLU A 209 -19.19 13.03 1.71
N ARG A 210 -18.44 13.91 1.06
CA ARG A 210 -17.98 13.77 -0.32
C ARG A 210 -16.46 13.64 -0.41
N VAL A 211 -16.01 12.98 -1.45
CA VAL A 211 -14.59 12.98 -1.83
C VAL A 211 -14.30 14.30 -2.55
N LEU A 212 -13.47 15.14 -1.93
CA LEU A 212 -13.05 16.43 -2.46
C LEU A 212 -11.69 16.32 -3.17
N PRO A 213 -11.31 17.30 -4.03
CA PRO A 213 -10.01 17.30 -4.72
C PRO A 213 -8.80 17.17 -3.78
N GLN A 214 -8.85 17.75 -2.58
CA GLN A 214 -7.77 17.61 -1.58
C GLN A 214 -7.55 16.16 -1.14
N HIS A 215 -8.62 15.38 -0.93
CA HIS A 215 -8.53 13.98 -0.55
C HIS A 215 -7.92 13.13 -1.69
N LEU A 216 -8.23 13.49 -2.95
CA LEU A 216 -7.64 12.86 -4.11
C LEU A 216 -6.16 13.21 -4.26
N ALA A 217 -5.80 14.48 -4.10
CA ALA A 217 -4.41 14.93 -4.17
C ALA A 217 -3.53 14.18 -3.16
N GLU A 218 -4.01 14.02 -1.92
CA GLU A 218 -3.34 13.23 -0.89
C GLU A 218 -3.25 11.76 -1.28
N ALA A 219 -4.34 11.14 -1.72
CA ALA A 219 -4.36 9.73 -2.13
C ALA A 219 -3.43 9.45 -3.33
N ILE A 220 -3.33 10.39 -4.28
CA ILE A 220 -2.41 10.30 -5.43
C ILE A 220 -0.96 10.40 -4.93
N SER A 221 -0.66 11.24 -3.94
CA SER A 221 0.69 11.41 -3.41
C SER A 221 1.26 10.11 -2.83
N TYR A 222 0.41 9.20 -2.36
CA TYR A 222 0.79 7.89 -1.86
C TYR A 222 1.10 6.84 -2.94
N ARG A 223 1.08 7.24 -4.23
CA ARG A 223 1.38 6.37 -5.39
C ARG A 223 2.66 6.77 -6.11
N ASN A 224 3.56 7.46 -5.44
CA ASN A 224 4.80 7.98 -6.06
C ASN A 224 5.77 6.88 -6.54
N LEU A 225 5.69 5.67 -5.97
CA LEU A 225 6.58 4.54 -6.32
C LEU A 225 6.11 3.76 -7.57
N ASP A 226 4.91 4.00 -8.07
CA ASP A 226 4.38 3.35 -9.27
C ASP A 226 5.06 3.84 -10.58
N ARG A 227 5.94 4.83 -10.49
CA ARG A 227 6.65 5.38 -11.66
C ARG A 227 7.63 4.33 -12.21
N SER A 228 7.54 4.09 -13.52
CA SER A 228 8.50 3.28 -14.28
C SER A 228 9.94 3.83 -14.25
N ASP A 229 10.12 5.06 -13.79
CA ASP A 229 11.35 5.84 -13.83
C ASP A 229 11.96 6.11 -12.44
N TRP A 230 11.74 5.22 -11.48
CA TRP A 230 12.42 5.35 -10.17
C TRP A 230 13.93 5.53 -10.29
N ALA A 231 14.54 4.92 -11.31
CA ALA A 231 15.96 5.13 -11.63
C ALA A 231 16.23 6.39 -12.47
N CYS A 232 15.21 7.02 -13.07
CA CYS A 232 15.37 8.14 -13.99
C CYS A 232 15.25 9.53 -13.33
N LEU A 233 14.73 9.63 -12.10
CA LEU A 233 14.75 10.87 -11.30
C LEU A 233 16.17 11.33 -10.94
N LEU A 234 17.17 10.53 -11.27
CA LEU A 234 18.59 10.83 -11.09
C LEU A 234 19.17 11.85 -12.07
N TYR A 235 18.45 12.21 -13.13
CA TYR A 235 19.03 13.02 -14.21
C TYR A 235 18.50 14.45 -14.29
N THR A 236 17.70 14.92 -13.35
CA THR A 236 17.19 16.30 -13.30
C THR A 236 17.58 17.06 -12.04
N SER A 237 18.77 16.80 -11.47
CA SER A 237 19.44 17.82 -10.68
C SER A 237 20.10 18.79 -11.66
N PRO A 238 19.76 20.07 -11.66
CA PRO A 238 20.58 21.05 -12.35
C PRO A 238 21.96 21.02 -11.69
N SER A 239 22.97 20.72 -12.51
CA SER A 239 24.37 20.92 -12.14
C SER A 239 24.58 22.37 -11.76
N PRO A 240 25.42 22.67 -10.79
CA PRO A 240 25.67 24.05 -10.31
C PRO A 240 26.21 24.98 -11.39
#